data_6cda3554caa41d5c7e695fbb5825e65e
#
_entry.id   6cda3554caa41d5c7e695fbb5825e65e
#
_cell.length_a   1.000
_cell.length_b   1.000
_cell.length_c   1.000
_cell.angle_alpha   90.00
_cell.angle_beta   90.00
_cell.angle_gamma   90.00
#
_symmetry.space_group_name_H-M   'P 1'
#
loop_
_entity.id
_entity.type
_entity.pdbx_description
1 polymer ?
#
loop_
_entity_poly.entity_id
_entity_poly.type
_entity_poly.pdbx_seq_one_letter_code
_entity_poly.pdbx_strand_id
1 'polypeptide(L)'
;FLKEVPCSVCEASSDLIFDIQITLYHGEDNASVRITDFHTNLVHVSRNGEILLAKEITGKEESALADKSTLTIEKIFAFAKEVDLADVREVLERQVRYNMAIAEEGLRGNYGANIGKVLLATYGDQDVKVRAKAMAAAGSDARMNGCELPVVINSGSGNQGITASVPIVVFAKELQVSEETMYRALVISNLATIHIKEGIGRLSAYCGAVGAGCGCGAGIAYLYGDGKKEGEHAIVNGLAIVSGMICDGAKASCAAKIASSVDAGILGYFMYKNGQQFIGGDGIVKKGVENTIRCVGKLASEGMLETDREIVHLMIHG
;
A
#
# COMPACT_ATOMS: atom_id res chain seq x y z
N PHE A 1 -5.77 -12.37 -24.19
CA PHE A 1 -7.16 -11.90 -24.17
C PHE A 1 -7.26 -10.48 -24.76
N LEU A 2 -6.71 -9.43 -24.10
CA LEU A 2 -6.84 -8.03 -24.56
C LEU A 2 -6.26 -7.74 -25.97
N LYS A 3 -5.41 -8.61 -26.52
CA LYS A 3 -4.91 -8.51 -27.89
C LYS A 3 -5.87 -9.08 -28.93
N GLU A 4 -6.81 -9.91 -28.51
CA GLU A 4 -7.71 -10.69 -29.36
C GLU A 4 -9.16 -10.23 -29.24
N VAL A 5 -9.53 -9.63 -28.11
CA VAL A 5 -10.88 -9.15 -27.81
C VAL A 5 -10.89 -7.63 -27.78
N PRO A 6 -11.70 -6.96 -28.63
CA PRO A 6 -11.86 -5.52 -28.58
C PRO A 6 -12.34 -5.09 -27.17
N CYS A 7 -11.65 -4.11 -26.57
CA CYS A 7 -11.98 -3.58 -25.28
C CYS A 7 -12.08 -2.06 -25.36
N SER A 8 -13.15 -1.49 -24.83
CA SER A 8 -13.30 -0.04 -24.65
C SER A 8 -13.45 0.28 -23.16
N VAL A 9 -12.87 1.38 -22.75
CA VAL A 9 -12.97 1.89 -21.38
C VAL A 9 -13.55 3.29 -21.43
N CYS A 10 -14.50 3.58 -20.56
CA CYS A 10 -15.07 4.92 -20.44
C CYS A 10 -15.24 5.29 -18.97
N GLU A 11 -15.29 6.58 -18.70
CA GLU A 11 -15.58 7.10 -17.37
C GLU A 11 -17.04 6.82 -17.00
N ALA A 12 -17.27 6.34 -15.78
CA ALA A 12 -18.61 6.17 -15.24
C ALA A 12 -19.13 7.51 -14.71
N SER A 13 -20.34 7.92 -15.12
CA SER A 13 -21.05 9.07 -14.54
C SER A 13 -21.59 8.67 -13.16
N SER A 14 -20.74 8.70 -12.14
CA SER A 14 -21.03 8.25 -10.78
C SER A 14 -20.36 9.16 -9.76
N ASP A 15 -21.08 9.51 -8.68
CA ASP A 15 -20.53 10.22 -7.53
C ASP A 15 -19.84 9.29 -6.51
N LEU A 16 -19.83 7.98 -6.79
CA LEU A 16 -19.20 6.99 -5.93
C LEU A 16 -17.69 7.01 -6.12
N ILE A 17 -16.96 6.92 -5.02
CA ILE A 17 -15.49 6.88 -5.05
C ILE A 17 -14.96 5.61 -5.74
N PHE A 18 -15.70 4.50 -5.64
CA PHE A 18 -15.36 3.23 -6.24
C PHE A 18 -16.60 2.68 -6.96
N ASP A 19 -16.54 2.63 -8.28
CA ASP A 19 -17.61 2.14 -9.15
C ASP A 19 -17.02 1.51 -10.40
N ILE A 20 -17.17 0.21 -10.54
CA ILE A 20 -16.67 -0.53 -11.71
C ILE A 20 -17.80 -1.36 -12.28
N GLN A 21 -18.12 -1.11 -13.55
CA GLN A 21 -19.03 -1.93 -14.32
C GLN A 21 -18.29 -2.56 -15.51
N ILE A 22 -18.45 -3.86 -15.68
CA ILE A 22 -17.92 -4.60 -16.82
C ILE A 22 -19.07 -5.25 -17.54
N THR A 23 -19.12 -5.05 -18.87
CA THR A 23 -20.08 -5.73 -19.75
C THR A 23 -19.33 -6.50 -20.83
N LEU A 24 -19.65 -7.76 -20.99
CA LEU A 24 -19.11 -8.64 -22.02
C LEU A 24 -20.19 -8.87 -23.07
N TYR A 25 -19.79 -8.92 -24.35
CA TYR A 25 -20.63 -9.19 -25.48
C TYR A 25 -20.13 -10.38 -26.28
N HIS A 26 -21.02 -11.25 -26.72
CA HIS A 26 -20.72 -12.35 -27.64
C HIS A 26 -21.90 -12.55 -28.57
N GLY A 27 -21.80 -12.10 -29.84
CA GLY A 27 -22.91 -12.06 -30.75
C GLY A 27 -24.05 -11.17 -30.25
N GLU A 28 -25.24 -11.74 -30.06
CA GLU A 28 -26.39 -11.05 -29.47
C GLU A 28 -26.46 -11.16 -27.96
N ASP A 29 -25.64 -12.03 -27.37
CA ASP A 29 -25.61 -12.22 -25.93
C ASP A 29 -24.76 -11.15 -25.23
N ASN A 30 -25.19 -10.76 -24.02
CA ASN A 30 -24.42 -9.91 -23.15
C ASN A 30 -24.54 -10.34 -21.68
N ALA A 31 -23.52 -9.99 -20.89
CA ALA A 31 -23.54 -10.14 -19.44
C ALA A 31 -22.85 -8.96 -18.78
N SER A 32 -23.45 -8.42 -17.74
CA SER A 32 -22.92 -7.25 -17.02
C SER A 32 -22.81 -7.51 -15.53
N VAL A 33 -21.71 -6.99 -14.96
CA VAL A 33 -21.44 -7.05 -13.52
C VAL A 33 -21.04 -5.65 -13.05
N ARG A 34 -21.56 -5.19 -11.91
CA ARG A 34 -21.17 -3.93 -11.27
C ARG A 34 -20.83 -4.13 -9.81
N ILE A 35 -19.72 -3.57 -9.39
CA ILE A 35 -19.27 -3.51 -8.00
C ILE A 35 -19.11 -2.05 -7.59
N THR A 36 -19.52 -1.70 -6.37
CA THR A 36 -19.42 -0.33 -5.85
C THR A 36 -18.92 -0.33 -4.43
N ASP A 37 -18.38 0.79 -3.98
CA ASP A 37 -17.93 1.07 -2.61
C ASP A 37 -16.80 0.16 -2.11
N PHE A 38 -16.90 -1.16 -2.31
CA PHE A 38 -15.92 -2.16 -1.86
C PHE A 38 -15.60 -3.16 -2.98
N HIS A 39 -14.39 -3.68 -2.99
CA HIS A 39 -13.92 -4.67 -3.98
C HIS A 39 -14.78 -5.95 -4.03
N THR A 40 -15.49 -6.26 -2.96
CA THR A 40 -16.36 -7.44 -2.82
C THR A 40 -17.85 -7.12 -2.88
N ASN A 41 -18.23 -5.85 -2.98
CA ASN A 41 -19.63 -5.44 -2.98
C ASN A 41 -20.21 -5.51 -4.39
N LEU A 42 -20.62 -6.71 -4.76
CA LEU A 42 -21.34 -6.97 -6.00
C LEU A 42 -22.77 -6.44 -5.87
N VAL A 43 -23.12 -5.40 -6.64
CA VAL A 43 -24.42 -4.72 -6.56
C VAL A 43 -25.34 -5.04 -7.72
N HIS A 44 -24.79 -5.44 -8.88
CA HIS A 44 -25.59 -5.78 -10.05
C HIS A 44 -24.97 -6.92 -10.85
N VAL A 45 -25.81 -7.85 -11.27
CA VAL A 45 -25.50 -8.87 -12.28
C VAL A 45 -26.68 -8.99 -13.23
N SER A 46 -26.43 -8.97 -14.51
CA SER A 46 -27.45 -9.22 -15.52
C SER A 46 -26.93 -10.05 -16.68
N ARG A 47 -27.83 -10.71 -17.41
CA ARG A 47 -27.55 -11.45 -18.62
C ARG A 47 -28.70 -11.22 -19.59
N ASN A 48 -28.42 -10.76 -20.82
CA ASN A 48 -29.39 -10.52 -21.90
C ASN A 48 -30.61 -9.69 -21.43
N GLY A 49 -30.36 -8.69 -20.54
CA GLY A 49 -31.40 -7.83 -20.00
C GLY A 49 -32.12 -8.42 -18.77
N GLU A 50 -31.96 -9.69 -18.47
CA GLU A 50 -32.46 -10.30 -17.23
C GLU A 50 -31.58 -9.93 -16.06
N ILE A 51 -32.17 -9.36 -15.00
CA ILE A 51 -31.47 -8.99 -13.77
C ILE A 51 -31.40 -10.20 -12.85
N LEU A 52 -30.18 -10.73 -12.62
CA LEU A 52 -29.93 -11.87 -11.74
C LEU A 52 -29.62 -11.43 -10.30
N LEU A 53 -29.07 -10.22 -10.13
CA LEU A 53 -28.81 -9.61 -8.84
C LEU A 53 -28.98 -8.09 -8.98
N ALA A 54 -29.74 -7.50 -8.04
CA ALA A 54 -29.74 -6.05 -7.84
C ALA A 54 -29.75 -5.77 -6.33
N LYS A 55 -28.80 -4.95 -5.87
CA LYS A 55 -28.75 -4.44 -4.49
C LYS A 55 -28.86 -2.93 -4.52
N GLU A 56 -29.43 -2.37 -3.48
CA GLU A 56 -29.45 -0.92 -3.29
C GLU A 56 -28.02 -0.40 -3.10
N ILE A 57 -27.68 0.66 -3.83
CA ILE A 57 -26.38 1.34 -3.71
C ILE A 57 -26.58 2.45 -2.65
N THR A 58 -26.10 2.21 -1.45
CA THR A 58 -26.34 3.12 -0.32
C THR A 58 -25.24 4.15 -0.14
N GLY A 59 -24.08 3.96 -0.79
CA GLY A 59 -22.89 4.80 -0.61
C GLY A 59 -22.33 4.79 0.82
N LYS A 60 -22.86 3.92 1.68
CA LYS A 60 -22.44 3.78 3.08
C LYS A 60 -21.62 2.53 3.26
N GLU A 61 -20.54 2.65 4.02
CA GLU A 61 -19.82 1.46 4.49
C GLU A 61 -20.74 0.60 5.36
N GLU A 62 -20.75 -0.71 5.11
CA GLU A 62 -21.36 -1.62 6.07
C GLU A 62 -20.67 -1.45 7.43
N SER A 63 -21.46 -1.34 8.48
CA SER A 63 -21.04 -1.13 9.87
C SER A 63 -20.18 -2.26 10.47
N ALA A 64 -19.80 -3.26 9.68
CA ALA A 64 -18.98 -4.40 10.09
C ALA A 64 -17.46 -4.13 10.07
N LEU A 65 -17.02 -2.95 9.63
CA LEU A 65 -15.60 -2.62 9.64
C LEU A 65 -15.15 -2.20 11.03
N ALA A 66 -13.96 -2.68 11.43
CA ALA A 66 -13.36 -2.29 12.70
C ALA A 66 -13.23 -0.76 12.81
N ASP A 67 -13.53 -0.21 13.98
CA ASP A 67 -13.35 1.21 14.27
C ASP A 67 -11.85 1.56 14.30
N LYS A 68 -11.39 2.16 13.23
CA LYS A 68 -9.98 2.58 13.07
C LYS A 68 -9.69 3.92 13.73
N SER A 69 -10.71 4.67 14.17
CA SER A 69 -10.52 5.96 14.85
C SER A 69 -9.74 5.83 16.17
N THR A 70 -9.67 4.63 16.71
CA THR A 70 -8.89 4.31 17.92
C THR A 70 -7.39 4.22 17.66
N LEU A 71 -6.94 4.10 16.40
CA LEU A 71 -5.53 3.96 16.06
C LEU A 71 -4.77 5.28 16.30
N THR A 72 -3.65 5.16 16.98
CA THR A 72 -2.59 6.17 17.08
C THR A 72 -1.26 5.46 17.07
N ILE A 73 -0.19 6.12 16.67
CA ILE A 73 1.15 5.50 16.68
C ILE A 73 1.54 5.04 18.08
N GLU A 74 1.16 5.79 19.11
CA GLU A 74 1.36 5.38 20.52
C GLU A 74 0.67 4.05 20.83
N LYS A 75 -0.62 3.93 20.52
CA LYS A 75 -1.40 2.71 20.77
C LYS A 75 -0.91 1.53 19.92
N ILE A 76 -0.47 1.80 18.68
CA ILE A 76 0.09 0.77 17.80
C ILE A 76 1.36 0.16 18.41
N PHE A 77 2.29 0.98 18.92
CA PHE A 77 3.49 0.48 19.58
C PHE A 77 3.17 -0.26 20.90
N ALA A 78 2.22 0.24 21.68
CA ALA A 78 1.75 -0.44 22.89
C ALA A 78 1.14 -1.80 22.55
N PHE A 79 0.22 -1.85 21.59
CA PHE A 79 -0.42 -3.09 21.13
C PHE A 79 0.62 -4.09 20.61
N ALA A 80 1.55 -3.66 19.76
CA ALA A 80 2.58 -4.54 19.23
C ALA A 80 3.46 -5.17 20.30
N LYS A 81 3.67 -4.46 21.43
CA LYS A 81 4.43 -4.96 22.58
C LYS A 81 3.64 -5.97 23.41
N GLU A 82 2.32 -5.77 23.56
CA GLU A 82 1.47 -6.47 24.52
C GLU A 82 0.63 -7.59 23.88
N VAL A 83 0.38 -7.54 22.57
CA VAL A 83 -0.47 -8.52 21.88
C VAL A 83 0.04 -9.94 22.06
N ASP A 84 -0.85 -10.87 22.37
CA ASP A 84 -0.56 -12.29 22.26
C ASP A 84 -0.30 -12.62 20.78
N LEU A 85 0.89 -13.10 20.47
CA LEU A 85 1.25 -13.43 19.10
C LEU A 85 0.36 -14.53 18.50
N ALA A 86 -0.26 -15.37 19.30
CA ALA A 86 -1.20 -16.38 18.83
C ALA A 86 -2.39 -15.74 18.07
N ASP A 87 -2.84 -14.55 18.48
CA ASP A 87 -3.97 -13.84 17.88
C ASP A 87 -3.65 -13.27 16.48
N VAL A 88 -2.39 -12.99 16.18
CA VAL A 88 -1.96 -12.33 14.95
C VAL A 88 -1.08 -13.22 14.05
N ARG A 89 -0.58 -14.33 14.58
CA ARG A 89 0.40 -15.22 13.93
C ARG A 89 -0.10 -15.72 12.58
N GLU A 90 -1.29 -16.27 12.50
CA GLU A 90 -1.81 -16.85 11.25
C GLU A 90 -1.81 -15.86 10.09
N VAL A 91 -2.27 -14.63 10.37
CA VAL A 91 -2.33 -13.57 9.35
C VAL A 91 -0.93 -13.13 8.93
N LEU A 92 -0.02 -12.96 9.89
CA LEU A 92 1.35 -12.50 9.64
C LEU A 92 2.18 -13.57 8.93
N GLU A 93 2.08 -14.85 9.33
CA GLU A 93 2.73 -15.97 8.63
C GLU A 93 2.29 -16.07 7.17
N ARG A 94 0.98 -15.94 6.93
CA ARG A 94 0.43 -15.94 5.57
C ARG A 94 0.95 -14.75 4.78
N GLN A 95 1.02 -13.56 5.40
CA GLN A 95 1.57 -12.35 4.76
C GLN A 95 3.05 -12.53 4.41
N VAL A 96 3.86 -13.00 5.33
CA VAL A 96 5.28 -13.28 5.09
C VAL A 96 5.45 -14.28 3.96
N ARG A 97 4.76 -15.41 4.04
CA ARG A 97 4.88 -16.49 3.05
C ARG A 97 4.51 -16.04 1.64
N TYR A 98 3.37 -15.36 1.47
CA TYR A 98 2.90 -14.97 0.13
C TYR A 98 3.66 -13.78 -0.43
N ASN A 99 3.90 -12.76 0.38
CA ASN A 99 4.55 -11.55 -0.10
C ASN A 99 6.04 -11.77 -0.36
N MET A 100 6.71 -12.64 0.40
CA MET A 100 8.08 -13.06 0.08
C MET A 100 8.14 -13.92 -1.17
N ALA A 101 7.23 -14.86 -1.35
CA ALA A 101 7.21 -15.73 -2.54
C ALA A 101 7.09 -14.93 -3.84
N ILE A 102 6.19 -13.93 -3.89
CA ILE A 102 6.06 -13.08 -5.09
C ILE A 102 7.25 -12.13 -5.26
N ALA A 103 7.88 -11.68 -4.17
CA ALA A 103 9.09 -10.85 -4.24
C ALA A 103 10.29 -11.65 -4.78
N GLU A 104 10.46 -12.89 -4.36
CA GLU A 104 11.47 -13.81 -4.86
C GLU A 104 11.22 -14.16 -6.34
N GLU A 105 9.96 -14.39 -6.71
CA GLU A 105 9.57 -14.61 -8.11
C GLU A 105 9.87 -13.38 -8.98
N GLY A 106 9.61 -12.17 -8.49
CA GLY A 106 9.92 -10.93 -9.20
C GLY A 106 11.41 -10.75 -9.47
N LEU A 107 12.27 -11.20 -8.56
CA LEU A 107 13.74 -11.23 -8.81
C LEU A 107 14.15 -12.34 -9.76
N ARG A 108 13.47 -13.48 -9.77
CA ARG A 108 13.79 -14.61 -10.64
C ARG A 108 13.26 -14.41 -12.06
N GLY A 109 11.99 -14.08 -12.18
CA GLY A 109 11.27 -13.91 -13.45
C GLY A 109 11.62 -12.61 -14.18
N ASN A 110 10.90 -12.33 -15.25
CA ASN A 110 11.04 -11.11 -16.04
C ASN A 110 9.69 -10.38 -16.08
N TYR A 111 9.55 -9.34 -15.25
CA TYR A 111 8.28 -8.65 -15.03
C TYR A 111 8.44 -7.14 -15.16
N GLY A 112 7.58 -6.52 -15.97
CA GLY A 112 7.50 -5.08 -16.13
C GLY A 112 8.84 -4.43 -16.47
N ALA A 113 9.26 -3.48 -15.64
CA ALA A 113 10.55 -2.79 -15.81
C ALA A 113 11.70 -3.44 -15.03
N ASN A 114 11.46 -4.56 -14.34
CA ASN A 114 12.47 -5.27 -13.53
C ASN A 114 13.16 -4.37 -12.50
N ILE A 115 12.45 -3.47 -11.88
CA ILE A 115 13.00 -2.44 -10.97
C ILE A 115 13.82 -3.09 -9.85
N GLY A 116 13.32 -4.20 -9.26
CA GLY A 116 14.06 -4.92 -8.24
C GLY A 116 15.44 -5.38 -8.72
N LYS A 117 15.53 -5.96 -9.92
CA LYS A 117 16.80 -6.38 -10.52
C LYS A 117 17.70 -5.20 -10.87
N VAL A 118 17.14 -4.13 -11.42
CA VAL A 118 17.87 -2.90 -11.75
C VAL A 118 18.53 -2.31 -10.51
N LEU A 119 17.81 -2.26 -9.38
CA LEU A 119 18.37 -1.78 -8.12
C LEU A 119 19.55 -2.61 -7.64
N LEU A 120 19.44 -3.95 -7.68
CA LEU A 120 20.55 -4.84 -7.29
C LEU A 120 21.74 -4.74 -8.25
N ALA A 121 21.48 -4.66 -9.55
CA ALA A 121 22.55 -4.51 -10.56
C ALA A 121 23.28 -3.17 -10.44
N THR A 122 22.56 -2.10 -10.04
CA THR A 122 23.13 -0.74 -9.96
C THR A 122 23.88 -0.50 -8.66
N TYR A 123 23.31 -0.93 -7.53
CA TYR A 123 23.83 -0.59 -6.20
C TYR A 123 24.47 -1.78 -5.47
N GLY A 124 24.42 -2.99 -6.04
CA GLY A 124 24.86 -4.22 -5.37
C GLY A 124 23.87 -4.74 -4.35
N ASP A 125 24.18 -5.91 -3.79
CA ASP A 125 23.32 -6.62 -2.83
C ASP A 125 23.89 -6.67 -1.41
N GLN A 126 25.00 -6.00 -1.15
CA GLN A 126 25.68 -6.04 0.16
C GLN A 126 24.93 -5.22 1.23
N ASP A 127 24.31 -4.11 0.84
CA ASP A 127 23.56 -3.26 1.76
C ASP A 127 22.12 -3.76 1.93
N VAL A 128 21.73 -4.06 3.17
CA VAL A 128 20.34 -4.49 3.51
C VAL A 128 19.28 -3.50 3.05
N LYS A 129 19.60 -2.20 3.05
CA LYS A 129 18.68 -1.15 2.58
C LYS A 129 18.39 -1.29 1.08
N VAL A 130 19.42 -1.64 0.31
CA VAL A 130 19.24 -1.91 -1.13
C VAL A 130 18.45 -3.20 -1.34
N ARG A 131 18.78 -4.29 -0.63
CA ARG A 131 18.03 -5.55 -0.73
C ARG A 131 16.56 -5.38 -0.36
N ALA A 132 16.27 -4.66 0.72
CA ALA A 132 14.90 -4.46 1.21
C ALA A 132 14.03 -3.74 0.18
N LYS A 133 14.50 -2.61 -0.38
CA LYS A 133 13.76 -1.88 -1.41
C LYS A 133 13.69 -2.64 -2.74
N ALA A 134 14.73 -3.36 -3.10
CA ALA A 134 14.77 -4.17 -4.32
C ALA A 134 13.78 -5.35 -4.25
N MET A 135 13.73 -6.06 -3.13
CA MET A 135 12.78 -7.16 -2.91
C MET A 135 11.33 -6.67 -2.94
N ALA A 136 11.02 -5.54 -2.27
CA ALA A 136 9.68 -4.97 -2.31
C ALA A 136 9.27 -4.52 -3.72
N ALA A 137 10.20 -3.88 -4.45
CA ALA A 137 9.99 -3.49 -5.85
C ALA A 137 9.75 -4.71 -6.74
N ALA A 138 10.55 -5.78 -6.58
CA ALA A 138 10.42 -7.01 -7.36
C ALA A 138 9.05 -7.68 -7.17
N GLY A 139 8.54 -7.71 -5.94
CA GLY A 139 7.20 -8.21 -5.66
C GLY A 139 6.12 -7.41 -6.40
N SER A 140 6.29 -6.10 -6.50
CA SER A 140 5.41 -5.25 -7.28
C SER A 140 5.61 -5.42 -8.79
N ASP A 141 6.86 -5.56 -9.28
CA ASP A 141 7.13 -5.89 -10.69
C ASP A 141 6.32 -7.12 -11.10
N ALA A 142 6.43 -8.21 -10.34
CA ALA A 142 5.69 -9.45 -10.59
C ALA A 142 4.18 -9.23 -10.53
N ARG A 143 3.67 -8.64 -9.44
CA ARG A 143 2.24 -8.43 -9.23
C ARG A 143 1.60 -7.56 -10.30
N MET A 144 2.22 -6.44 -10.67
CA MET A 144 1.67 -5.49 -11.65
C MET A 144 1.72 -6.00 -13.09
N ASN A 145 2.45 -7.07 -13.35
CA ASN A 145 2.67 -7.58 -14.69
C ASN A 145 2.23 -9.05 -14.87
N GLY A 146 1.22 -9.47 -14.10
CA GLY A 146 0.47 -10.70 -14.36
C GLY A 146 1.00 -11.96 -13.68
N CYS A 147 1.86 -11.86 -12.68
CA CYS A 147 2.22 -13.03 -11.87
C CYS A 147 1.00 -13.54 -11.08
N GLU A 148 0.73 -14.83 -11.18
CA GLU A 148 -0.45 -15.48 -10.57
C GLU A 148 -0.27 -15.80 -9.07
N LEU A 149 0.92 -15.57 -8.50
CA LEU A 149 1.15 -15.80 -7.08
C LEU A 149 0.31 -14.86 -6.22
N PRO A 150 -0.33 -15.37 -5.16
CA PRO A 150 -1.17 -14.56 -4.29
C PRO A 150 -0.34 -13.61 -3.44
N VAL A 151 -0.96 -12.51 -3.00
CA VAL A 151 -0.41 -11.56 -2.04
C VAL A 151 -1.38 -11.32 -0.89
N VAL A 152 -0.86 -11.01 0.28
CA VAL A 152 -1.65 -10.50 1.39
C VAL A 152 -1.63 -8.97 1.32
N ILE A 153 -2.82 -8.41 1.19
CA ILE A 153 -3.04 -6.96 1.03
C ILE A 153 -2.90 -6.22 2.36
N ASN A 154 -2.66 -4.91 2.27
CA ASN A 154 -2.88 -3.96 3.36
C ASN A 154 -3.71 -2.79 2.80
N SER A 155 -4.74 -2.35 3.53
CA SER A 155 -5.61 -1.23 3.15
C SER A 155 -6.15 -1.32 1.72
N GLY A 156 -6.52 -2.52 1.28
CA GLY A 156 -7.11 -2.78 -0.04
C GLY A 156 -6.09 -2.89 -1.19
N SER A 157 -4.79 -2.88 -0.93
CA SER A 157 -3.75 -2.96 -1.96
C SER A 157 -2.68 -4.01 -1.66
N GLY A 158 -2.42 -4.90 -2.64
CA GLY A 158 -1.31 -5.86 -2.55
C GLY A 158 0.05 -5.18 -2.52
N ASN A 159 0.22 -4.09 -3.26
CA ASN A 159 1.45 -3.31 -3.24
C ASN A 159 1.72 -2.72 -1.85
N GLN A 160 0.70 -2.23 -1.15
CA GLN A 160 0.85 -1.78 0.23
C GLN A 160 1.22 -2.94 1.16
N GLY A 161 0.58 -4.11 0.99
CA GLY A 161 0.93 -5.30 1.77
C GLY A 161 2.37 -5.77 1.57
N ILE A 162 2.86 -5.78 0.32
CA ILE A 162 4.26 -6.09 -0.02
C ILE A 162 5.19 -5.06 0.64
N THR A 163 4.89 -3.77 0.49
CA THR A 163 5.72 -2.68 1.02
C THR A 163 5.80 -2.70 2.55
N ALA A 164 4.70 -3.01 3.22
CA ALA A 164 4.67 -3.07 4.68
C ALA A 164 5.35 -4.32 5.26
N SER A 165 5.50 -5.41 4.48
CA SER A 165 5.98 -6.68 5.02
C SER A 165 7.36 -7.11 4.53
N VAL A 166 7.61 -7.08 3.22
CA VAL A 166 8.84 -7.61 2.64
C VAL A 166 10.10 -6.97 3.20
N PRO A 167 10.22 -5.63 3.32
CA PRO A 167 11.40 -5.01 3.89
C PRO A 167 11.62 -5.39 5.36
N ILE A 168 10.56 -5.55 6.15
CA ILE A 168 10.65 -6.01 7.55
C ILE A 168 11.30 -7.38 7.63
N VAL A 169 10.87 -8.32 6.77
CA VAL A 169 11.44 -9.67 6.73
C VAL A 169 12.90 -9.65 6.30
N VAL A 170 13.26 -8.81 5.32
CA VAL A 170 14.66 -8.67 4.86
C VAL A 170 15.56 -8.13 5.99
N PHE A 171 15.12 -7.08 6.68
CA PHE A 171 15.86 -6.53 7.82
C PHE A 171 15.91 -7.50 9.01
N ALA A 172 14.81 -8.20 9.31
CA ALA A 172 14.79 -9.19 10.39
C ALA A 172 15.81 -10.32 10.18
N LYS A 173 15.93 -10.80 8.92
CA LYS A 173 16.94 -11.80 8.55
C LYS A 173 18.36 -11.26 8.67
N GLU A 174 18.61 -10.04 8.22
CA GLU A 174 19.93 -9.39 8.32
C GLU A 174 20.37 -9.20 9.77
N LEU A 175 19.46 -8.70 10.59
CA LEU A 175 19.72 -8.42 12.02
C LEU A 175 19.68 -9.69 12.89
N GLN A 176 19.30 -10.82 12.31
CA GLN A 176 19.17 -12.11 13.03
C GLN A 176 18.29 -12.02 14.28
N VAL A 177 17.24 -11.19 14.23
CA VAL A 177 16.30 -11.06 15.35
C VAL A 177 15.39 -12.28 15.47
N SER A 178 14.76 -12.46 16.63
CA SER A 178 13.81 -13.55 16.85
C SER A 178 12.58 -13.41 15.96
N GLU A 179 11.90 -14.52 15.70
CA GLU A 179 10.61 -14.53 14.99
C GLU A 179 9.58 -13.66 15.71
N GLU A 180 9.54 -13.69 17.03
CA GLU A 180 8.69 -12.81 17.83
C GLU A 180 8.96 -11.34 17.52
N THR A 181 10.22 -10.90 17.52
CA THR A 181 10.60 -9.52 17.23
C THR A 181 10.17 -9.13 15.81
N MET A 182 10.34 -10.02 14.83
CA MET A 182 9.88 -9.80 13.46
C MET A 182 8.37 -9.63 13.38
N TYR A 183 7.58 -10.47 14.05
CA TYR A 183 6.12 -10.34 14.05
C TYR A 183 5.65 -9.06 14.72
N ARG A 184 6.24 -8.66 15.82
CA ARG A 184 5.91 -7.38 16.48
C ARG A 184 6.24 -6.18 15.57
N ALA A 185 7.36 -6.21 14.85
CA ALA A 185 7.70 -5.21 13.84
C ALA A 185 6.71 -5.21 12.67
N LEU A 186 6.23 -6.37 12.22
CA LEU A 186 5.17 -6.49 11.21
C LEU A 186 3.84 -5.92 11.71
N VAL A 187 3.47 -6.12 12.97
CA VAL A 187 2.29 -5.49 13.58
C VAL A 187 2.40 -3.96 13.50
N ILE A 188 3.54 -3.39 13.91
CA ILE A 188 3.77 -1.95 13.84
C ILE A 188 3.66 -1.45 12.40
N SER A 189 4.38 -2.07 11.48
CA SER A 189 4.39 -1.66 10.06
C SER A 189 2.99 -1.71 9.43
N ASN A 190 2.26 -2.80 9.65
CA ASN A 190 0.91 -2.97 9.11
C ASN A 190 -0.09 -1.97 9.71
N LEU A 191 -0.13 -1.82 11.02
CA LEU A 191 -1.07 -0.92 11.68
C LEU A 191 -0.75 0.56 11.42
N ALA A 192 0.52 0.94 11.38
CA ALA A 192 0.94 2.30 10.99
C ALA A 192 0.53 2.60 9.54
N THR A 193 0.69 1.64 8.63
CA THR A 193 0.22 1.76 7.23
C THR A 193 -1.30 1.98 7.17
N ILE A 194 -2.08 1.19 7.92
CA ILE A 194 -3.54 1.34 8.00
C ILE A 194 -3.91 2.71 8.55
N HIS A 195 -3.27 3.14 9.64
CA HIS A 195 -3.53 4.42 10.28
C HIS A 195 -3.24 5.62 9.35
N ILE A 196 -2.11 5.62 8.66
CA ILE A 196 -1.77 6.67 7.69
C ILE A 196 -2.78 6.67 6.53
N LYS A 197 -3.20 5.48 6.06
CA LYS A 197 -4.13 5.34 4.93
C LYS A 197 -5.55 5.78 5.28
N GLU A 198 -5.96 5.75 6.53
CA GLU A 198 -7.32 6.14 6.97
C GLU A 198 -7.65 7.57 6.54
N GLY A 199 -6.77 8.52 6.80
CA GLY A 199 -6.96 9.92 6.41
C GLY A 199 -6.88 10.17 4.89
N ILE A 200 -6.18 9.30 4.14
CA ILE A 200 -6.05 9.39 2.68
C ILE A 200 -7.35 8.94 1.98
N GLY A 201 -8.08 8.03 2.62
CA GLY A 201 -9.28 7.43 2.05
C GLY A 201 -8.99 6.23 1.14
N ARG A 202 -10.06 5.66 0.57
CA ARG A 202 -10.00 4.39 -0.17
C ARG A 202 -9.29 4.53 -1.52
N LEU A 203 -9.70 5.49 -2.33
CA LEU A 203 -9.06 5.88 -3.59
C LEU A 203 -8.63 7.35 -3.50
N SER A 204 -7.47 7.66 -4.01
CA SER A 204 -6.93 9.01 -4.07
C SER A 204 -5.75 9.04 -5.04
N ALA A 205 -5.53 10.17 -5.65
CA ALA A 205 -4.29 10.46 -6.39
C ALA A 205 -3.04 10.38 -5.52
N TYR A 206 -3.16 10.36 -4.20
CA TYR A 206 -2.04 10.13 -3.29
C TYR A 206 -1.65 8.64 -3.25
N CYS A 207 -0.43 8.31 -3.58
CA CYS A 207 0.05 6.94 -3.65
C CYS A 207 0.09 6.26 -2.27
N GLY A 208 -0.68 5.18 -2.10
CA GLY A 208 -0.72 4.43 -0.84
C GLY A 208 0.62 3.77 -0.45
N ALA A 209 1.54 3.58 -1.41
CA ALA A 209 2.87 3.06 -1.12
C ALA A 209 3.66 3.98 -0.18
N VAL A 210 3.40 5.30 -0.20
CA VAL A 210 4.02 6.28 0.70
C VAL A 210 3.75 5.91 2.16
N GLY A 211 2.47 5.74 2.53
CA GLY A 211 2.11 5.35 3.89
C GLY A 211 2.70 4.00 4.31
N ALA A 212 2.73 3.04 3.38
CA ALA A 212 3.31 1.71 3.64
C ALA A 212 4.84 1.75 3.83
N GLY A 213 5.55 2.57 3.05
CA GLY A 213 6.99 2.79 3.24
C GLY A 213 7.32 3.47 4.58
N CYS A 214 6.51 4.47 4.96
CA CYS A 214 6.66 5.13 6.27
C CYS A 214 6.36 4.18 7.44
N GLY A 215 5.29 3.37 7.34
CA GLY A 215 4.97 2.34 8.32
C GLY A 215 6.08 1.28 8.43
N CYS A 216 6.64 0.89 7.30
CA CYS A 216 7.81 0.01 7.24
C CYS A 216 9.01 0.61 7.99
N GLY A 217 9.31 1.90 7.81
CA GLY A 217 10.36 2.60 8.55
C GLY A 217 10.19 2.51 10.07
N ALA A 218 8.95 2.63 10.57
CA ALA A 218 8.65 2.46 11.99
C ALA A 218 8.87 1.01 12.46
N GLY A 219 8.49 0.02 11.65
CA GLY A 219 8.77 -1.39 11.94
C GLY A 219 10.27 -1.70 11.95
N ILE A 220 11.04 -1.13 11.03
CA ILE A 220 12.51 -1.26 11.00
C ILE A 220 13.12 -0.66 12.27
N ALA A 221 12.65 0.53 12.73
CA ALA A 221 13.12 1.10 14.00
C ALA A 221 12.98 0.08 15.14
N TYR A 222 11.83 -0.59 15.23
CA TYR A 222 11.61 -1.63 16.23
C TYR A 222 12.58 -2.81 16.11
N LEU A 223 12.91 -3.25 14.89
CA LEU A 223 13.89 -4.33 14.68
C LEU A 223 15.29 -3.97 15.21
N TYR A 224 15.67 -2.69 15.21
CA TYR A 224 16.91 -2.21 15.80
C TYR A 224 16.85 -2.06 17.32
N GLY A 225 15.75 -2.45 17.96
CA GLY A 225 15.54 -2.34 19.40
C GLY A 225 15.10 -0.95 19.88
N ASP A 226 14.75 -0.08 18.93
CA ASP A 226 14.26 1.27 19.22
C ASP A 226 12.76 1.29 19.54
N GLY A 227 12.28 2.39 20.08
CA GLY A 227 10.92 2.52 20.58
C GLY A 227 10.00 3.37 19.69
N LYS A 228 8.88 3.76 20.33
CA LYS A 228 7.87 4.61 19.72
C LYS A 228 8.44 5.89 19.12
N LYS A 229 9.35 6.55 19.85
CA LYS A 229 9.89 7.85 19.44
C LYS A 229 10.63 7.80 18.11
N GLU A 230 11.47 6.80 17.91
CA GLU A 230 12.22 6.57 16.69
C GLU A 230 11.26 6.19 15.55
N GLY A 231 10.24 5.39 15.82
CA GLY A 231 9.19 5.05 14.88
C GLY A 231 8.35 6.25 14.45
N GLU A 232 7.98 7.14 15.38
CA GLU A 232 7.28 8.39 15.07
C GLU A 232 8.08 9.28 14.12
N HIS A 233 9.38 9.44 14.39
CA HIS A 233 10.26 10.24 13.54
C HIS A 233 10.51 9.58 12.17
N ALA A 234 10.61 8.26 12.10
CA ALA A 234 10.69 7.55 10.83
C ALA A 234 9.47 7.86 9.95
N ILE A 235 8.27 7.84 10.53
CA ILE A 235 7.02 8.19 9.83
C ILE A 235 7.01 9.64 9.39
N VAL A 236 7.27 10.59 10.28
CA VAL A 236 7.24 12.03 9.98
C VAL A 236 8.25 12.39 8.88
N ASN A 237 9.49 11.92 9.02
CA ASN A 237 10.54 12.17 8.04
C ASN A 237 10.19 11.52 6.68
N GLY A 238 9.73 10.27 6.69
CA GLY A 238 9.33 9.58 5.46
C GLY A 238 8.18 10.29 4.74
N LEU A 239 7.13 10.71 5.47
CA LEU A 239 6.02 11.48 4.90
C LEU A 239 6.51 12.83 4.32
N ALA A 240 7.41 13.53 4.99
CA ALA A 240 7.97 14.78 4.48
C ALA A 240 8.74 14.60 3.17
N ILE A 241 9.45 13.46 3.01
CA ILE A 241 10.29 13.18 1.84
C ILE A 241 9.45 12.85 0.59
N VAL A 242 8.41 12.01 0.73
CA VAL A 242 7.72 11.42 -0.45
C VAL A 242 6.25 11.76 -0.61
N SER A 243 5.71 12.73 0.15
CA SER A 243 4.29 13.11 0.09
C SER A 243 3.86 13.83 -1.20
N GLY A 244 4.62 13.82 -2.25
CA GLY A 244 4.23 14.32 -3.58
C GLY A 244 4.02 13.21 -4.60
N MET A 245 4.16 11.95 -4.20
CA MET A 245 4.06 10.82 -5.11
C MET A 245 2.59 10.52 -5.45
N ILE A 246 2.24 10.68 -6.73
CA ILE A 246 0.87 10.42 -7.21
C ILE A 246 0.64 8.94 -7.50
N CYS A 247 -0.63 8.53 -7.39
CA CYS A 247 -1.15 7.26 -7.86
C CYS A 247 -1.89 7.48 -9.19
N ASP A 248 -1.37 6.92 -10.26
CA ASP A 248 -1.86 7.04 -11.63
C ASP A 248 -2.18 5.66 -12.23
N GLY A 249 -2.81 4.79 -11.45
CA GLY A 249 -3.21 3.44 -11.83
C GLY A 249 -2.17 2.36 -11.54
N ALA A 250 -2.59 1.10 -11.68
CA ALA A 250 -1.77 -0.08 -11.46
C ALA A 250 -0.93 -0.40 -12.70
N LYS A 251 0.39 -0.26 -12.60
CA LYS A 251 1.32 -0.44 -13.73
C LYS A 251 2.75 -0.68 -13.28
N ALA A 252 3.65 -0.96 -14.22
CA ALA A 252 5.06 -1.27 -13.96
C ALA A 252 5.79 -0.22 -13.10
N SER A 253 5.49 1.08 -13.26
CA SER A 253 6.12 2.14 -12.47
C SER A 253 5.79 2.08 -10.96
N CYS A 254 4.77 1.30 -10.54
CA CYS A 254 4.47 1.09 -9.12
C CYS A 254 5.67 0.50 -8.37
N ALA A 255 6.46 -0.37 -9.01
CA ALA A 255 7.65 -0.95 -8.39
C ALA A 255 8.69 0.11 -8.01
N ALA A 256 8.93 1.09 -8.87
CA ALA A 256 9.84 2.21 -8.57
C ALA A 256 9.29 3.12 -7.47
N LYS A 257 7.99 3.37 -7.47
CA LYS A 257 7.31 4.15 -6.40
C LYS A 257 7.44 3.44 -5.05
N ILE A 258 7.32 2.12 -5.01
CA ILE A 258 7.54 1.32 -3.80
C ILE A 258 8.98 1.41 -3.33
N ALA A 259 9.95 1.24 -4.23
CA ALA A 259 11.37 1.38 -3.88
C ALA A 259 11.66 2.74 -3.22
N SER A 260 11.17 3.83 -3.81
CA SER A 260 11.33 5.18 -3.28
C SER A 260 10.63 5.37 -1.92
N SER A 261 9.45 4.77 -1.74
CA SER A 261 8.71 4.86 -0.48
C SER A 261 9.39 4.09 0.65
N VAL A 262 9.92 2.90 0.37
CA VAL A 262 10.72 2.11 1.32
C VAL A 262 12.00 2.86 1.67
N ASP A 263 12.69 3.41 0.67
CA ASP A 263 13.91 4.19 0.87
C ASP A 263 13.66 5.41 1.77
N ALA A 264 12.56 6.13 1.56
CA ALA A 264 12.17 7.25 2.41
C ALA A 264 11.86 6.84 3.85
N GLY A 265 11.19 5.71 4.07
CA GLY A 265 10.96 5.17 5.41
C GLY A 265 12.27 4.81 6.13
N ILE A 266 13.17 4.13 5.42
CA ILE A 266 14.50 3.77 5.92
C ILE A 266 15.32 5.03 6.22
N LEU A 267 15.40 5.96 5.27
CA LEU A 267 16.12 7.22 5.44
C LEU A 267 15.56 8.02 6.61
N GLY A 268 14.22 8.09 6.72
CA GLY A 268 13.54 8.80 7.81
C GLY A 268 13.92 8.29 9.19
N TYR A 269 14.07 6.97 9.35
CA TYR A 269 14.57 6.34 10.56
C TYR A 269 16.04 6.71 10.83
N PHE A 270 16.92 6.49 9.85
CA PHE A 270 18.35 6.75 10.02
C PHE A 270 18.68 8.24 10.18
N MET A 271 17.89 9.15 9.58
CA MET A 271 18.00 10.60 9.87
C MET A 271 17.88 10.84 11.38
N TYR A 272 16.84 10.29 12.01
CA TYR A 272 16.64 10.49 13.45
C TYR A 272 17.75 9.85 14.29
N LYS A 273 18.21 8.67 13.93
CA LYS A 273 19.37 8.02 14.58
C LYS A 273 20.65 8.85 14.51
N ASN A 274 20.79 9.69 13.49
CA ASN A 274 21.91 10.61 13.33
C ASN A 274 21.61 12.02 13.88
N GLY A 275 20.58 12.16 14.71
CA GLY A 275 20.22 13.44 15.34
C GLY A 275 19.57 14.45 14.39
N GLN A 276 19.07 14.03 13.23
CA GLN A 276 18.44 14.88 12.22
C GLN A 276 16.96 14.56 12.10
N GLN A 277 16.13 15.58 11.89
CA GLN A 277 14.69 15.43 11.72
C GLN A 277 14.08 16.63 11.04
N PHE A 278 12.95 16.44 10.38
CA PHE A 278 12.08 17.56 10.01
C PHE A 278 11.22 17.96 11.22
N ILE A 279 11.00 19.24 11.40
CA ILE A 279 10.30 19.80 12.55
C ILE A 279 8.95 20.42 12.16
N GLY A 280 8.06 20.57 13.14
CA GLY A 280 6.78 21.24 12.92
C GLY A 280 6.98 22.67 12.39
N GLY A 281 6.44 22.94 11.20
CA GLY A 281 6.64 24.16 10.45
C GLY A 281 7.41 23.98 9.14
N ASP A 282 8.09 22.84 8.95
CA ASP A 282 8.72 22.48 7.69
C ASP A 282 7.65 22.03 6.68
N GLY A 283 7.10 22.99 5.93
CA GLY A 283 6.06 22.71 4.93
C GLY A 283 4.81 22.06 5.55
N ILE A 284 4.51 20.82 5.11
CA ILE A 284 3.36 20.04 5.57
C ILE A 284 3.57 19.36 6.93
N VAL A 285 4.81 19.33 7.44
CA VAL A 285 5.13 18.72 8.73
C VAL A 285 4.51 19.57 9.86
N LYS A 286 3.81 18.88 10.76
CA LYS A 286 3.18 19.49 11.95
C LYS A 286 3.85 19.00 13.22
N LYS A 287 3.61 19.69 14.33
CA LYS A 287 4.09 19.25 15.64
C LYS A 287 3.43 17.91 16.02
N GLY A 288 4.24 16.86 16.10
CA GLY A 288 3.82 15.50 16.43
C GLY A 288 3.36 14.68 15.22
N VAL A 289 3.52 13.36 15.32
CA VAL A 289 3.25 12.41 14.24
C VAL A 289 1.79 12.41 13.82
N GLU A 290 0.85 12.41 14.76
CA GLU A 290 -0.59 12.38 14.49
C GLU A 290 -1.07 13.61 13.71
N ASN A 291 -0.54 14.78 14.04
CA ASN A 291 -0.89 16.00 13.33
C ASN A 291 -0.31 16.03 11.90
N THR A 292 0.87 15.45 11.71
CA THR A 292 1.47 15.28 10.37
C THR A 292 0.67 14.29 9.53
N ILE A 293 0.31 13.13 10.09
CA ILE A 293 -0.55 12.13 9.42
C ILE A 293 -1.89 12.76 9.01
N ARG A 294 -2.53 13.50 9.92
CA ARG A 294 -3.80 14.19 9.62
C ARG A 294 -3.65 15.26 8.53
N CYS A 295 -2.55 16.01 8.54
CA CYS A 295 -2.26 17.01 7.51
C CYS A 295 -2.08 16.36 6.13
N VAL A 296 -1.33 15.28 6.05
CA VAL A 296 -1.14 14.49 4.82
C VAL A 296 -2.46 13.87 4.37
N GLY A 297 -3.22 13.30 5.30
CA GLY A 297 -4.55 12.75 5.01
C GLY A 297 -5.48 13.80 4.37
N LYS A 298 -5.56 14.99 4.95
CA LYS A 298 -6.36 16.09 4.40
C LYS A 298 -5.88 16.54 3.02
N LEU A 299 -4.58 16.64 2.81
CA LEU A 299 -4.01 16.94 1.49
C LEU A 299 -4.45 15.89 0.46
N ALA A 300 -4.38 14.62 0.83
CA ALA A 300 -4.70 13.50 -0.04
C ALA A 300 -6.20 13.38 -0.34
N SER A 301 -7.06 13.52 0.67
CA SER A 301 -8.50 13.30 0.53
C SER A 301 -9.26 14.51 0.01
N GLU A 302 -8.80 15.73 0.30
CA GLU A 302 -9.46 16.97 -0.13
C GLU A 302 -8.64 17.68 -1.22
N GLY A 303 -7.33 17.88 -0.98
CA GLY A 303 -6.49 18.70 -1.85
C GLY A 303 -6.16 18.06 -3.19
N MET A 304 -6.24 16.73 -3.31
CA MET A 304 -5.90 16.01 -4.54
C MET A 304 -7.14 15.52 -5.33
N LEU A 305 -8.35 15.94 -5.01
CA LEU A 305 -9.56 15.51 -5.72
C LEU A 305 -9.53 15.87 -7.21
N GLU A 306 -9.17 17.10 -7.53
CA GLU A 306 -9.06 17.51 -8.94
C GLU A 306 -7.88 16.83 -9.65
N THR A 307 -6.80 16.58 -8.92
CA THR A 307 -5.66 15.80 -9.44
C THR A 307 -6.09 14.37 -9.81
N ASP A 308 -6.94 13.73 -8.99
CA ASP A 308 -7.45 12.40 -9.24
C ASP A 308 -8.32 12.36 -10.51
N ARG A 309 -9.23 13.32 -10.65
CA ARG A 309 -10.08 13.50 -11.86
C ARG A 309 -9.24 13.71 -13.10
N GLU A 310 -8.26 14.61 -13.03
CA GLU A 310 -7.38 14.88 -14.17
C GLU A 310 -6.56 13.65 -14.57
N ILE A 311 -6.05 12.87 -13.62
CA ILE A 311 -5.35 11.63 -13.89
C ILE A 311 -6.25 10.65 -14.62
N VAL A 312 -7.50 10.45 -14.17
CA VAL A 312 -8.47 9.58 -14.85
C VAL A 312 -8.73 10.07 -16.26
N HIS A 313 -8.93 11.37 -16.44
CA HIS A 313 -9.13 11.97 -17.77
C HIS A 313 -7.94 11.69 -18.71
N LEU A 314 -6.72 11.94 -18.24
CA LEU A 314 -5.49 11.68 -19.01
C LEU A 314 -5.32 10.19 -19.36
N MET A 315 -5.70 9.29 -18.46
CA MET A 315 -5.58 7.83 -18.69
C MET A 315 -6.58 7.32 -19.76
N ILE A 316 -7.73 8.00 -19.91
CA ILE A 316 -8.78 7.58 -20.85
C ILE A 316 -8.61 8.28 -22.22
N HIS A 317 -8.18 9.51 -22.25
CA HIS A 317 -8.17 10.37 -23.43
C HIS A 317 -6.77 10.77 -23.91
N GLY A 318 -5.71 10.47 -23.17
CA GLY A 318 -4.29 10.64 -23.56
C GLY A 318 -3.77 9.38 -24.22
#